data_0911c56821fb05191232d09268f0e487
#
_entry.id   0911c56821fb05191232d09268f0e487
#
_cell.length_a   1.000
_cell.length_b   1.000
_cell.length_c   1.000
_cell.angle_alpha   90.00
_cell.angle_beta   90.00
_cell.angle_gamma   90.00
#
_symmetry.space_group_name_H-M   'P 1'
#
loop_
_entity.id
_entity.type
_entity.pdbx_description
1 polymer ?
#
loop_
_entity_poly.entity_id
_entity_poly.type
_entity_poly.pdbx_seq_one_letter_code
_entity_poly.pdbx_strand_id
1 'polypeptide(L)'
;NFKQVNDFYGHLSGDVMLTEAARMLQDMFRASDILGRIGVDEFTVLLRGSGAQAIAGRKAQEVLDAFARLLPAQGGGPVFSCSVGIAQAPQDGTDYLTLYKKADAALYRAKMQGKNTYAFYTQLPLEGLGAPTQSTVGQTIDSELGTGVMRSSLAEYVFHILYQSDDVEKAIPSVLEIVGRHVGVSRVYIFEDSEDGTYCDNTFEWCNDGIVPQIDQLQHMLEG
;
A
#
# COMPACT_ATOMS: atom_id res chain seq x y z
N ASN A 1 -3.73 -12.23 -0.49
CA ASN A 1 -5.13 -12.70 -0.16
C ASN A 1 -5.49 -12.56 1.33
N PHE A 2 -4.84 -11.68 2.08
CA PHE A 2 -5.08 -11.47 3.51
C PHE A 2 -6.56 -11.17 3.83
N LYS A 3 -7.23 -10.38 2.99
CA LYS A 3 -8.66 -10.12 3.14
C LYS A 3 -9.49 -11.41 3.13
N GLN A 4 -9.22 -12.35 2.23
CA GLN A 4 -9.95 -13.63 2.16
C GLN A 4 -9.73 -14.46 3.43
N VAL A 5 -8.53 -14.39 4.03
CA VAL A 5 -8.25 -15.03 5.32
C VAL A 5 -9.08 -14.40 6.43
N ASN A 6 -9.15 -13.07 6.50
CA ASN A 6 -9.99 -12.36 7.46
C ASN A 6 -11.49 -12.66 7.28
N ASP A 7 -11.96 -12.67 6.05
CA ASP A 7 -13.37 -12.93 5.73
C ASP A 7 -13.78 -14.37 6.10
N PHE A 8 -12.84 -15.33 5.98
CA PHE A 8 -13.13 -16.74 6.24
C PHE A 8 -12.87 -17.16 7.70
N TYR A 9 -11.75 -16.73 8.30
CA TYR A 9 -11.30 -17.15 9.63
C TYR A 9 -11.49 -16.08 10.71
N GLY A 10 -11.94 -14.87 10.35
CA GLY A 10 -12.08 -13.72 11.24
C GLY A 10 -10.79 -12.92 11.45
N HIS A 11 -10.94 -11.66 11.87
CA HIS A 11 -9.83 -10.70 12.03
C HIS A 11 -8.77 -11.17 13.03
N LEU A 12 -9.17 -11.80 14.14
CA LEU A 12 -8.21 -12.33 15.12
C LEU A 12 -7.28 -13.38 14.52
N SER A 13 -7.80 -14.24 13.64
CA SER A 13 -6.98 -15.21 12.93
C SER A 13 -6.03 -14.54 11.94
N GLY A 14 -6.49 -13.48 11.27
CA GLY A 14 -5.63 -12.67 10.41
C GLY A 14 -4.47 -12.01 11.16
N ASP A 15 -4.71 -11.46 12.34
CA ASP A 15 -3.68 -10.85 13.18
C ASP A 15 -2.63 -11.88 13.64
N VAL A 16 -3.06 -13.07 14.01
CA VAL A 16 -2.15 -14.19 14.31
C VAL A 16 -1.31 -14.55 13.09
N MET A 17 -1.93 -14.67 11.92
CA MET A 17 -1.23 -14.98 10.67
C MET A 17 -0.20 -13.92 10.29
N LEU A 18 -0.51 -12.63 10.48
CA LEU A 18 0.46 -11.56 10.24
C LEU A 18 1.64 -11.61 11.22
N THR A 19 1.37 -11.96 12.48
CA THR A 19 2.41 -12.12 13.49
C THR A 19 3.35 -13.28 13.14
N GLU A 20 2.79 -14.42 12.75
CA GLU A 20 3.57 -15.58 12.31
C GLU A 20 4.33 -15.29 11.01
N ALA A 21 3.73 -14.57 10.06
CA ALA A 21 4.40 -14.12 8.84
C ALA A 21 5.61 -13.21 9.17
N ALA A 22 5.44 -12.27 10.10
CA ALA A 22 6.53 -11.40 10.53
C ALA A 22 7.70 -12.19 11.17
N ARG A 23 7.40 -13.13 12.06
CA ARG A 23 8.40 -14.01 12.67
C ARG A 23 9.13 -14.85 11.63
N MET A 24 8.38 -15.50 10.76
CA MET A 24 8.92 -16.31 9.67
C MET A 24 9.87 -15.49 8.79
N LEU A 25 9.47 -14.27 8.41
CA LEU A 25 10.34 -13.39 7.64
C LEU A 25 11.60 -13.00 8.42
N GLN A 26 11.51 -12.69 9.71
CA GLN A 26 12.69 -12.41 10.54
C GLN A 26 13.69 -13.57 10.56
N ASP A 27 13.20 -14.81 10.65
CA ASP A 27 14.05 -16.02 10.67
C ASP A 27 14.69 -16.32 9.30
N MET A 28 14.05 -15.87 8.19
CA MET A 28 14.52 -16.10 6.83
C MET A 28 15.63 -15.15 6.38
N PHE A 29 15.72 -13.97 6.98
CA PHE A 29 16.65 -12.92 6.58
C PHE A 29 17.77 -12.75 7.60
N ARG A 30 18.91 -12.22 7.15
CA ARG A 30 20.09 -12.02 8.00
C ARG A 30 19.93 -10.77 8.86
N ALA A 31 20.66 -10.71 9.97
CA ALA A 31 20.71 -9.50 10.80
C ALA A 31 21.22 -8.25 10.05
N SER A 32 21.93 -8.43 8.92
CA SER A 32 22.39 -7.34 8.06
C SER A 32 21.31 -6.83 7.11
N ASP A 33 20.26 -7.61 6.87
CA ASP A 33 19.13 -7.23 6.03
C ASP A 33 18.13 -6.40 6.84
N ILE A 34 17.38 -5.53 6.19
CA ILE A 34 16.40 -4.69 6.87
C ILE A 34 15.02 -5.19 6.51
N LEU A 35 14.26 -5.63 7.51
CA LEU A 35 12.87 -6.01 7.38
C LEU A 35 11.98 -4.92 8.00
N GLY A 36 10.98 -4.46 7.26
CA GLY A 36 9.98 -3.49 7.73
C GLY A 36 8.57 -3.91 7.34
N ARG A 37 7.59 -3.51 8.15
CA ARG A 37 6.16 -3.60 7.81
C ARG A 37 5.67 -2.20 7.52
N ILE A 38 5.22 -1.95 6.28
CA ILE A 38 4.87 -0.62 5.77
C ILE A 38 3.36 -0.42 5.59
N GLY A 39 2.59 -1.46 5.76
CA GLY A 39 1.12 -1.43 5.65
C GLY A 39 0.46 -2.53 6.46
N VAL A 40 -0.85 -2.72 6.27
CA VAL A 40 -1.62 -3.71 7.03
C VAL A 40 -1.14 -5.14 6.75
N ASP A 41 -0.89 -5.48 5.48
CA ASP A 41 -0.40 -6.79 5.03
C ASP A 41 0.83 -6.66 4.10
N GLU A 42 1.57 -5.55 4.24
CA GLU A 42 2.70 -5.21 3.39
C GLU A 42 4.01 -5.20 4.17
N PHE A 43 4.96 -5.98 3.69
CA PHE A 43 6.31 -6.07 4.22
C PHE A 43 7.31 -5.63 3.17
N THR A 44 8.37 -4.98 3.60
CA THR A 44 9.52 -4.61 2.76
C THR A 44 10.79 -5.23 3.30
N VAL A 45 11.67 -5.65 2.41
CA VAL A 45 12.97 -6.21 2.77
C VAL A 45 14.05 -5.56 1.91
N LEU A 46 15.05 -4.98 2.55
CA LEU A 46 16.26 -4.53 1.89
C LEU A 46 17.38 -5.56 2.10
N LEU A 47 17.70 -6.29 1.04
CA LEU A 47 18.81 -7.25 1.03
C LEU A 47 20.14 -6.52 0.82
N ARG A 48 21.07 -6.65 1.77
CA ARG A 48 22.39 -6.04 1.66
C ARG A 48 23.40 -7.02 1.04
N GLY A 49 24.16 -6.52 0.06
CA GLY A 49 25.25 -7.32 -0.54
C GLY A 49 24.80 -8.47 -1.44
N SER A 50 23.55 -8.48 -1.89
CA SER A 50 22.97 -9.54 -2.75
C SER A 50 23.03 -9.19 -4.24
N GLY A 51 24.10 -8.61 -4.74
CA GLY A 51 24.22 -8.05 -6.09
C GLY A 51 23.88 -8.97 -7.28
N ALA A 52 23.53 -10.23 -7.05
CA ALA A 52 23.10 -11.15 -8.09
C ALA A 52 21.58 -11.34 -8.10
N GLN A 53 20.95 -11.04 -9.24
CA GLN A 53 19.51 -11.27 -9.49
C GLN A 53 19.04 -12.67 -9.07
N ALA A 54 19.87 -13.68 -9.30
CA ALA A 54 19.59 -15.06 -8.91
C ALA A 54 19.40 -15.26 -7.41
N ILE A 55 20.11 -14.48 -6.56
CA ILE A 55 19.97 -14.55 -5.09
C ILE A 55 18.63 -13.96 -4.67
N ALA A 56 18.27 -12.79 -5.20
CA ALA A 56 17.00 -12.14 -4.90
C ALA A 56 15.81 -12.99 -5.36
N GLY A 57 15.87 -13.57 -6.57
CA GLY A 57 14.83 -14.47 -7.07
C GLY A 57 14.67 -15.74 -6.23
N ARG A 58 15.78 -16.36 -5.83
CA ARG A 58 15.73 -17.53 -4.94
C ARG A 58 15.11 -17.16 -3.57
N LYS A 59 15.51 -16.03 -2.99
CA LYS A 59 14.92 -15.56 -1.72
C LYS A 59 13.43 -15.27 -1.86
N ALA A 60 12.99 -14.66 -2.95
CA ALA A 60 11.58 -14.46 -3.22
C ALA A 60 10.82 -15.79 -3.31
N GLN A 61 11.37 -16.79 -3.99
CA GLN A 61 10.75 -18.12 -4.06
C GLN A 61 10.68 -18.78 -2.68
N GLU A 62 11.75 -18.72 -1.88
CA GLU A 62 11.76 -19.23 -0.51
C GLU A 62 10.65 -18.57 0.34
N VAL A 63 10.41 -17.25 0.18
CA VAL A 63 9.33 -16.52 0.85
C VAL A 63 7.97 -17.04 0.40
N LEU A 64 7.73 -17.18 -0.91
CA LEU A 64 6.45 -17.71 -1.43
C LEU A 64 6.15 -19.10 -0.87
N ASP A 65 7.15 -19.98 -0.88
CA ASP A 65 7.03 -21.36 -0.37
C ASP A 65 6.76 -21.39 1.15
N ALA A 66 7.36 -20.46 1.90
CA ALA A 66 7.14 -20.34 3.33
C ALA A 66 5.74 -19.84 3.66
N PHE A 67 5.23 -18.84 2.95
CA PHE A 67 3.84 -18.37 3.10
C PHE A 67 2.82 -19.47 2.79
N ALA A 68 3.04 -20.28 1.76
CA ALA A 68 2.16 -21.40 1.44
C ALA A 68 2.10 -22.48 2.56
N ARG A 69 3.12 -22.56 3.40
CA ARG A 69 3.16 -23.48 4.55
C ARG A 69 2.51 -22.94 5.82
N LEU A 70 2.39 -21.62 5.96
CA LEU A 70 1.80 -20.99 7.16
C LEU A 70 0.33 -21.36 7.37
N LEU A 71 -0.42 -21.48 6.29
CA LEU A 71 -1.82 -21.90 6.35
C LEU A 71 -2.07 -22.90 5.22
N PRO A 72 -1.81 -24.20 5.48
CA PRO A 72 -2.12 -25.23 4.50
C PRO A 72 -3.62 -25.28 4.25
N ALA A 73 -4.03 -25.52 3.02
CA ALA A 73 -5.41 -25.66 2.61
C ALA A 73 -6.06 -26.87 3.30
N GLN A 74 -6.54 -26.67 4.53
CA GLN A 74 -7.34 -27.65 5.26
C GLN A 74 -8.80 -27.19 5.29
N GLY A 75 -9.71 -28.08 4.97
CA GLY A 75 -11.15 -27.81 5.08
C GLY A 75 -11.73 -26.84 4.04
N GLY A 76 -11.09 -26.62 2.89
CA GLY A 76 -11.62 -25.78 1.81
C GLY A 76 -11.50 -24.27 2.03
N GLY A 77 -10.72 -23.84 3.03
CA GLY A 77 -10.43 -22.43 3.28
C GLY A 77 -9.41 -21.82 2.31
N PRO A 78 -9.27 -20.48 2.31
CA PRO A 78 -8.33 -19.78 1.45
C PRO A 78 -6.88 -20.11 1.83
N VAL A 79 -6.02 -20.28 0.82
CA VAL A 79 -4.58 -20.44 1.01
C VAL A 79 -3.96 -19.08 1.34
N PHE A 80 -3.14 -19.02 2.39
CA PHE A 80 -2.37 -17.82 2.69
C PHE A 80 -1.18 -17.74 1.73
N SER A 81 -1.14 -16.69 0.93
CA SER A 81 -0.10 -16.49 -0.08
C SER A 81 0.28 -15.02 -0.21
N CYS A 82 1.48 -14.76 -0.65
CA CYS A 82 1.98 -13.42 -0.94
C CYS A 82 2.38 -13.27 -2.41
N SER A 83 2.60 -12.05 -2.83
CA SER A 83 3.28 -11.72 -4.10
C SER A 83 4.47 -10.84 -3.78
N VAL A 84 5.54 -10.91 -4.57
CA VAL A 84 6.79 -10.20 -4.30
C VAL A 84 7.20 -9.38 -5.53
N GLY A 85 7.46 -8.10 -5.30
CA GLY A 85 8.09 -7.22 -6.30
C GLY A 85 9.54 -6.96 -5.93
N ILE A 86 10.43 -6.98 -6.91
CA ILE A 86 11.87 -6.87 -6.69
C ILE A 86 12.45 -5.76 -7.56
N ALA A 87 13.18 -4.84 -6.93
CA ALA A 87 14.04 -3.86 -7.59
C ALA A 87 15.48 -4.01 -7.08
N GLN A 88 16.46 -3.74 -7.94
CA GLN A 88 17.87 -3.96 -7.69
C GLN A 88 18.71 -2.69 -7.82
N ALA A 89 19.52 -2.39 -6.82
CA ALA A 89 20.54 -1.37 -6.91
C ALA A 89 21.81 -1.95 -7.54
N PRO A 90 22.54 -1.17 -8.39
CA PRO A 90 22.21 0.19 -8.84
C PRO A 90 21.32 0.25 -10.07
N GLN A 91 20.96 -0.88 -10.70
CA GLN A 91 20.32 -0.96 -12.02
C GLN A 91 18.94 -0.28 -12.05
N ASP A 92 18.16 -0.48 -10.98
CA ASP A 92 16.82 0.08 -10.88
C ASP A 92 16.77 1.39 -10.10
N GLY A 93 17.84 1.74 -9.38
CA GLY A 93 17.95 2.98 -8.61
C GLY A 93 19.06 2.90 -7.56
N THR A 94 19.43 4.06 -7.02
CA THR A 94 20.50 4.18 -6.02
C THR A 94 19.99 4.69 -4.67
N ASP A 95 18.71 5.10 -4.61
CA ASP A 95 18.06 5.57 -3.39
C ASP A 95 16.84 4.71 -3.06
N TYR A 96 16.43 4.77 -1.80
CA TYR A 96 15.33 3.94 -1.28
C TYR A 96 14.02 4.21 -2.01
N LEU A 97 13.67 5.47 -2.23
CA LEU A 97 12.37 5.84 -2.81
C LEU A 97 12.22 5.34 -4.24
N THR A 98 13.29 5.49 -5.05
CA THR A 98 13.32 4.99 -6.43
C THR A 98 13.20 3.47 -6.47
N LEU A 99 13.95 2.77 -5.61
CA LEU A 99 13.89 1.31 -5.52
C LEU A 99 12.53 0.83 -5.05
N TYR A 100 11.95 1.49 -4.04
CA TYR A 100 10.62 1.16 -3.53
C TYR A 100 9.54 1.29 -4.61
N LYS A 101 9.48 2.43 -5.32
CA LYS A 101 8.54 2.63 -6.43
C LYS A 101 8.66 1.56 -7.52
N LYS A 102 9.88 1.16 -7.84
CA LYS A 102 10.13 0.14 -8.85
C LYS A 102 9.79 -1.27 -8.37
N ALA A 103 10.06 -1.59 -7.11
CA ALA A 103 9.62 -2.84 -6.50
C ALA A 103 8.10 -2.93 -6.45
N ASP A 104 7.41 -1.84 -6.14
CA ASP A 104 5.95 -1.77 -6.15
C ASP A 104 5.37 -1.99 -7.56
N ALA A 105 5.94 -1.36 -8.60
CA ALA A 105 5.55 -1.63 -9.98
C ALA A 105 5.78 -3.10 -10.38
N ALA A 106 6.84 -3.73 -9.88
CA ALA A 106 7.07 -5.16 -10.08
C ALA A 106 6.06 -6.02 -9.31
N LEU A 107 5.71 -5.63 -8.08
CA LEU A 107 4.68 -6.29 -7.28
C LEU A 107 3.30 -6.25 -7.98
N TYR A 108 2.95 -5.12 -8.57
CA TYR A 108 1.74 -5.02 -9.38
C TYR A 108 1.73 -6.04 -10.52
N ARG A 109 2.85 -6.20 -11.24
CA ARG A 109 2.98 -7.22 -12.28
C ARG A 109 2.82 -8.64 -11.74
N ALA A 110 3.44 -8.96 -10.60
CA ALA A 110 3.27 -10.27 -9.96
C ALA A 110 1.81 -10.54 -9.60
N LYS A 111 1.08 -9.51 -9.12
CA LYS A 111 -0.36 -9.60 -8.83
C LYS A 111 -1.18 -9.84 -10.11
N MET A 112 -0.85 -9.19 -11.23
CA MET A 112 -1.51 -9.38 -12.53
C MET A 112 -1.21 -10.74 -13.18
N GLN A 113 -0.05 -11.33 -12.91
CA GLN A 113 0.34 -12.65 -13.41
C GLN A 113 -0.32 -13.84 -12.66
N GLY A 114 -1.31 -13.55 -11.82
CA GLY A 114 -2.06 -14.59 -11.10
C GLY A 114 -1.77 -14.64 -9.61
N LYS A 115 -1.04 -13.68 -9.06
CA LYS A 115 -0.61 -13.64 -7.65
C LYS A 115 0.28 -14.84 -7.28
N ASN A 116 0.65 -14.95 -6.00
CA ASN A 116 1.49 -16.05 -5.50
C ASN A 116 2.75 -16.30 -6.36
N THR A 117 3.38 -15.23 -6.77
CA THR A 117 4.59 -15.23 -7.61
C THR A 117 5.44 -14.01 -7.29
N TYR A 118 6.62 -13.94 -7.90
CA TYR A 118 7.45 -12.75 -7.82
C TYR A 118 7.76 -12.18 -9.21
N ALA A 119 8.07 -10.90 -9.28
CA ALA A 119 8.52 -10.24 -10.50
C ALA A 119 9.68 -9.30 -10.20
N PHE A 120 10.60 -9.20 -11.16
CA PHE A 120 11.63 -8.15 -11.17
C PHE A 120 11.12 -6.91 -11.89
N TYR A 121 11.57 -5.75 -11.42
CA TYR A 121 11.43 -4.55 -12.21
C TYR A 121 12.35 -4.65 -13.42
N THR A 122 11.79 -4.85 -14.60
CA THR A 122 12.51 -4.77 -15.87
C THR A 122 12.02 -3.55 -16.62
N GLN A 123 12.95 -2.75 -17.14
CA GLN A 123 12.64 -1.68 -18.09
C GLN A 123 12.28 -2.30 -19.45
N LEU A 124 11.26 -3.14 -19.51
CA LEU A 124 10.67 -3.48 -20.79
C LEU A 124 9.82 -2.30 -21.24
N PRO A 125 9.84 -1.95 -22.55
CA PRO A 125 8.90 -0.96 -23.08
C PRO A 125 7.49 -1.35 -22.64
N LEU A 126 6.72 -0.41 -22.18
CA LEU A 126 5.29 -0.53 -21.84
C LEU A 126 4.43 -0.69 -23.12
N GLU A 127 4.89 -1.49 -24.07
CA GLU A 127 4.08 -1.88 -25.22
C GLU A 127 3.14 -2.99 -24.78
N GLY A 128 1.94 -2.59 -24.35
CA GLY A 128 0.85 -3.51 -24.04
C GLY A 128 0.09 -3.29 -22.73
N LEU A 129 0.59 -2.48 -21.81
CA LEU A 129 -0.22 -1.97 -20.71
C LEU A 129 -0.26 -0.46 -20.90
N GLY A 130 -1.39 0.07 -21.38
CA GLY A 130 -1.54 1.49 -21.68
C GLY A 130 -0.99 2.34 -20.55
N ALA A 131 0.04 3.14 -20.88
CA ALA A 131 0.38 4.29 -20.06
C ALA A 131 -0.94 5.01 -19.76
N PRO A 132 -1.18 5.53 -18.55
CA PRO A 132 -2.26 6.46 -18.35
C PRO A 132 -1.97 7.68 -19.21
N THR A 133 -2.50 7.67 -20.44
CA THR A 133 -2.59 8.85 -21.27
C THR A 133 -3.39 9.87 -20.47
N GLN A 134 -2.74 11.00 -20.21
CA GLN A 134 -3.44 12.23 -19.83
C GLN A 134 -4.59 12.43 -20.83
N SER A 135 -5.79 12.15 -20.44
CA SER A 135 -7.07 12.54 -21.03
C SER A 135 -8.08 11.40 -20.86
N THR A 136 -8.67 11.28 -19.74
CA THR A 136 -10.07 10.90 -19.52
C THR A 136 -10.34 10.75 -18.02
N VAL A 137 -10.12 11.81 -17.26
CA VAL A 137 -10.74 11.93 -15.94
C VAL A 137 -12.13 12.51 -16.21
N GLY A 138 -13.11 11.64 -16.32
CA GLY A 138 -14.49 12.09 -16.42
C GLY A 138 -15.35 11.27 -17.35
N GLN A 139 -15.47 9.98 -17.12
CA GLN A 139 -16.66 9.17 -17.46
C GLN A 139 -16.29 7.67 -17.33
N THR A 140 -17.04 6.99 -16.53
CA THR A 140 -17.10 5.54 -16.24
C THR A 140 -16.54 5.14 -14.87
N ILE A 141 -17.14 5.68 -13.80
CA ILE A 141 -17.21 4.98 -12.53
C ILE A 141 -18.71 4.72 -12.26
N ASP A 142 -19.31 3.89 -13.09
CA ASP A 142 -20.57 3.24 -12.73
C ASP A 142 -20.55 1.83 -13.31
N SER A 143 -20.80 0.92 -12.41
CA SER A 143 -21.12 -0.50 -12.55
C SER A 143 -19.99 -1.52 -12.34
N GLU A 144 -20.14 -2.24 -11.21
CA GLU A 144 -19.73 -3.62 -10.98
C GLU A 144 -18.25 -3.94 -10.83
N LEU A 145 -17.64 -3.51 -9.69
CA LEU A 145 -16.54 -4.26 -9.07
C LEU A 145 -16.57 -4.09 -7.56
N GLY A 146 -16.68 -5.21 -6.86
CA GLY A 146 -16.94 -5.29 -5.44
C GLY A 146 -15.98 -4.50 -4.54
N THR A 147 -16.52 -3.99 -3.47
CA THR A 147 -15.96 -3.09 -2.43
C THR A 147 -14.59 -3.47 -1.83
N GLY A 148 -13.98 -4.57 -2.24
CA GLY A 148 -12.71 -5.07 -1.69
C GLY A 148 -11.45 -4.72 -2.49
N VAL A 149 -11.56 -4.56 -3.81
CA VAL A 149 -10.42 -4.22 -4.68
C VAL A 149 -10.11 -2.72 -4.62
N MET A 150 -11.11 -1.90 -4.29
CA MET A 150 -10.98 -0.44 -4.26
C MET A 150 -10.20 0.13 -3.06
N ARG A 151 -10.11 -0.57 -1.92
CA ARG A 151 -9.42 -0.02 -0.74
C ARG A 151 -7.90 -0.01 -0.88
N SER A 152 -7.31 -0.99 -1.55
CA SER A 152 -5.88 -0.99 -1.87
C SER A 152 -5.53 0.08 -2.90
N SER A 153 -6.41 0.33 -3.88
CA SER A 153 -6.19 1.33 -4.92
C SER A 153 -6.34 2.77 -4.42
N LEU A 154 -7.16 3.03 -3.39
CA LEU A 154 -7.32 4.38 -2.83
C LEU A 154 -6.03 4.85 -2.13
N ALA A 155 -5.45 4.01 -1.27
CA ALA A 155 -4.20 4.34 -0.59
C ALA A 155 -3.06 4.55 -1.61
N GLU A 156 -2.94 3.66 -2.60
CA GLU A 156 -1.97 3.80 -3.70
C GLU A 156 -2.18 5.10 -4.48
N TYR A 157 -3.42 5.47 -4.76
CA TYR A 157 -3.75 6.69 -5.48
C TYR A 157 -3.47 7.95 -4.65
N VAL A 158 -3.81 7.94 -3.37
CA VAL A 158 -3.48 9.03 -2.43
C VAL A 158 -1.97 9.20 -2.30
N PHE A 159 -1.22 8.12 -2.10
CA PHE A 159 0.24 8.17 -2.06
C PHE A 159 0.82 8.69 -3.38
N HIS A 160 0.27 8.28 -4.51
CA HIS A 160 0.72 8.75 -5.82
C HIS A 160 0.57 10.29 -5.95
N ILE A 161 -0.56 10.85 -5.52
CA ILE A 161 -0.79 12.30 -5.52
C ILE A 161 0.20 13.02 -4.61
N LEU A 162 0.38 12.53 -3.39
CA LEU A 162 1.29 13.14 -2.41
C LEU A 162 2.76 13.09 -2.88
N TYR A 163 3.17 11.99 -3.50
CA TYR A 163 4.55 11.82 -3.97
C TYR A 163 4.86 12.52 -5.29
N GLN A 164 3.86 12.81 -6.11
CA GLN A 164 4.07 13.57 -7.35
C GLN A 164 3.97 15.07 -7.16
N SER A 165 3.49 15.53 -6.03
CA SER A 165 3.38 16.95 -5.74
C SER A 165 4.71 17.49 -5.22
N ASP A 166 5.21 18.56 -5.84
CA ASP A 166 6.35 19.32 -5.31
C ASP A 166 6.00 20.08 -4.03
N ASP A 167 4.70 20.17 -3.69
CA ASP A 167 4.16 20.87 -2.54
C ASP A 167 3.00 20.04 -1.97
N VAL A 168 3.28 19.39 -0.85
CA VAL A 168 2.33 18.48 -0.18
C VAL A 168 1.07 19.21 0.28
N GLU A 169 1.21 20.45 0.78
CA GLU A 169 0.07 21.22 1.27
C GLU A 169 -0.96 21.49 0.16
N LYS A 170 -0.50 21.71 -1.06
CA LYS A 170 -1.39 21.88 -2.22
C LYS A 170 -2.05 20.59 -2.68
N ALA A 171 -1.49 19.44 -2.37
CA ALA A 171 -2.04 18.13 -2.70
C ALA A 171 -3.12 17.68 -1.71
N ILE A 172 -3.05 18.12 -0.45
CA ILE A 172 -3.95 17.71 0.63
C ILE A 172 -5.43 17.89 0.28
N PRO A 173 -5.91 19.04 -0.23
CA PRO A 173 -7.34 19.21 -0.57
C PRO A 173 -7.85 18.15 -1.55
N SER A 174 -7.06 17.81 -2.57
CA SER A 174 -7.41 16.78 -3.54
C SER A 174 -7.45 15.38 -2.91
N VAL A 175 -6.54 15.11 -2.00
CA VAL A 175 -6.51 13.85 -1.24
C VAL A 175 -7.74 13.71 -0.37
N LEU A 176 -8.12 14.77 0.37
CA LEU A 176 -9.31 14.78 1.23
C LEU A 176 -10.60 14.58 0.41
N GLU A 177 -10.70 15.22 -0.76
CA GLU A 177 -11.84 15.04 -1.67
C GLU A 177 -11.96 13.58 -2.13
N ILE A 178 -10.86 12.99 -2.57
CA ILE A 178 -10.84 11.60 -3.05
C ILE A 178 -11.23 10.64 -1.93
N VAL A 179 -10.66 10.81 -0.75
CA VAL A 179 -10.99 10.00 0.44
C VAL A 179 -12.46 10.17 0.81
N GLY A 180 -12.94 11.42 0.90
CA GLY A 180 -14.30 11.73 1.29
C GLY A 180 -15.35 11.16 0.34
N ARG A 181 -15.15 11.31 -0.96
CA ARG A 181 -16.03 10.74 -1.99
C ARG A 181 -15.99 9.21 -2.00
N HIS A 182 -14.80 8.63 -1.82
CA HIS A 182 -14.64 7.18 -1.82
C HIS A 182 -15.30 6.50 -0.61
N VAL A 183 -15.13 7.10 0.57
CA VAL A 183 -15.72 6.58 1.83
C VAL A 183 -17.20 6.93 1.95
N GLY A 184 -17.69 7.91 1.17
CA GLY A 184 -19.08 8.35 1.18
C GLY A 184 -19.45 9.17 2.42
N VAL A 185 -18.48 9.92 2.96
CA VAL A 185 -18.70 10.78 4.13
C VAL A 185 -19.06 12.21 3.74
N SER A 186 -19.65 12.96 4.66
CA SER A 186 -20.01 14.36 4.44
C SER A 186 -18.84 15.32 4.58
N ARG A 187 -17.83 14.96 5.38
CA ARG A 187 -16.63 15.76 5.66
C ARG A 187 -15.42 14.90 5.94
N VAL A 188 -14.24 15.42 5.65
CA VAL A 188 -12.93 14.87 6.06
C VAL A 188 -12.10 16.03 6.60
N TYR A 189 -11.43 15.81 7.73
CA TYR A 189 -10.61 16.80 8.41
C TYR A 189 -9.17 16.34 8.58
N ILE A 190 -8.26 17.29 8.66
CA ILE A 190 -6.93 17.11 9.26
C ILE A 190 -6.82 18.12 10.40
N PHE A 191 -6.49 17.61 11.58
CA PHE A 191 -6.17 18.42 12.74
C PHE A 191 -4.68 18.34 13.00
N GLU A 192 -4.09 19.45 13.34
CA GLU A 192 -2.69 19.56 13.75
C GLU A 192 -2.62 20.09 15.17
N ASP A 193 -1.81 19.43 16.00
CA ASP A 193 -1.59 19.85 17.38
C ASP A 193 -0.65 21.05 17.42
N SER A 194 -0.89 21.95 18.39
CA SER A 194 0.03 23.03 18.71
C SER A 194 1.38 22.49 19.17
N GLU A 195 2.46 23.25 19.00
CA GLU A 195 3.82 22.83 19.40
C GLU A 195 3.92 22.43 20.88
N ASP A 196 3.09 22.99 21.73
CA ASP A 196 3.04 22.70 23.17
C ASP A 196 2.00 21.64 23.56
N GLY A 197 1.23 21.11 22.60
CA GLY A 197 0.21 20.08 22.81
C GLY A 197 -0.98 20.54 23.63
N THR A 198 -1.27 21.84 23.68
CA THR A 198 -2.37 22.38 24.50
C THR A 198 -3.69 22.49 23.73
N TYR A 199 -3.62 22.59 22.42
CA TYR A 199 -4.80 22.70 21.55
C TYR A 199 -4.49 22.08 20.15
N CYS A 200 -5.55 21.78 19.42
CA CYS A 200 -5.45 21.40 18.01
C CYS A 200 -6.31 22.31 17.12
N ASP A 201 -5.85 22.52 15.91
CA ASP A 201 -6.51 23.30 14.88
C ASP A 201 -6.91 22.42 13.70
N ASN A 202 -8.10 22.64 13.14
CA ASN A 202 -8.48 22.05 11.86
C ASN A 202 -7.75 22.80 10.74
N THR A 203 -6.68 22.21 10.21
CA THR A 203 -5.82 22.84 9.19
C THR A 203 -6.32 22.60 7.78
N PHE A 204 -6.97 21.46 7.53
CA PHE A 204 -7.56 21.14 6.24
C PHE A 204 -8.93 20.50 6.42
N GLU A 205 -9.88 20.93 5.58
CA GLU A 205 -11.23 20.38 5.54
C GLU A 205 -11.67 20.18 4.09
N TRP A 206 -12.31 19.03 3.84
CA TRP A 206 -13.11 18.84 2.65
C TRP A 206 -14.56 18.57 3.06
N CYS A 207 -15.49 19.18 2.32
CA CYS A 207 -16.92 19.00 2.49
C CYS A 207 -17.54 18.49 1.19
N ASN A 208 -18.47 17.55 1.32
CA ASN A 208 -19.27 17.09 0.18
C ASN A 208 -20.26 18.19 -0.26
N ASP A 209 -20.81 18.06 -1.46
CA ASP A 209 -21.73 19.02 -2.05
C ASP A 209 -22.91 19.34 -1.09
N GLY A 210 -23.18 20.62 -0.87
CA GLY A 210 -24.23 21.10 0.04
C GLY A 210 -23.89 21.06 1.54
N ILE A 211 -22.69 20.68 1.93
CA ILE A 211 -22.23 20.66 3.33
C ILE A 211 -21.48 21.95 3.62
N VAL A 212 -21.86 22.65 4.70
CA VAL A 212 -21.23 23.91 5.10
C VAL A 212 -19.90 23.60 5.81
N PRO A 213 -18.79 24.22 5.40
CA PRO A 213 -17.49 24.10 6.09
C PRO A 213 -17.56 24.49 7.57
N GLN A 214 -16.75 23.85 8.39
CA GLN A 214 -16.60 24.12 9.82
C GLN A 214 -15.17 24.52 10.22
N ILE A 215 -14.26 24.64 9.26
CA ILE A 215 -12.85 24.90 9.51
C ILE A 215 -12.63 26.12 10.44
N ASP A 216 -13.38 27.21 10.23
CA ASP A 216 -13.27 28.43 11.07
C ASP A 216 -13.81 28.22 12.48
N GLN A 217 -14.63 27.20 12.72
CA GLN A 217 -15.25 26.94 14.04
C GLN A 217 -14.46 25.89 14.85
N LEU A 218 -13.57 25.15 14.19
CA LEU A 218 -12.79 24.08 14.78
C LEU A 218 -11.33 24.49 14.92
N GLN A 219 -11.12 25.68 15.51
CA GLN A 219 -9.81 26.24 15.82
C GLN A 219 -9.61 26.30 17.32
N HIS A 220 -8.37 26.10 17.79
CA HIS A 220 -7.98 26.17 19.21
C HIS A 220 -8.81 25.22 20.09
N MET A 221 -9.05 24.02 19.63
CA MET A 221 -9.78 23.02 20.40
C MET A 221 -8.87 22.46 21.49
N LEU A 222 -9.30 22.54 22.76
CA LEU A 222 -8.55 21.96 23.87
C LEU A 222 -8.61 20.44 23.82
N GLU A 223 -7.46 19.80 23.99
CA GLU A 223 -7.44 18.36 24.26
C GLU A 223 -8.05 18.11 25.67
N GLY A 224 -9.11 17.30 25.70
CA GLY A 224 -9.86 16.93 26.91
C GLY A 224 -9.35 15.66 27.59
#